data_526f6f3672bc6d1d7b4dfe6f4b618375
#
_entry.id   526f6f3672bc6d1d7b4dfe6f4b618375
#
_cell.length_a   1.000
_cell.length_b   1.000
_cell.length_c   1.000
_cell.angle_alpha   90.00
_cell.angle_beta   90.00
_cell.angle_gamma   90.00
#
_symmetry.space_group_name_H-M   'P 1'
#
loop_
_entity.id
_entity.type
_entity.pdbx_description
1 polymer ?
#
loop_
_entity_poly.entity_id
_entity_poly.type
_entity_poly.pdbx_seq_one_letter_code
_entity_poly.pdbx_strand_id
1 'polypeptide(L)'
;MPVLRSAFRWAVAAACGLAAAQATALEPAEIFAKVSPSVWEVRVIGPDGKGLSIGSAVVIGDGVAITNCHVLRGGKQVWLKRGNANFGARLQYPDVERDLCQLRVADFHYPAATLAPGSSLVTGQKVYAIGNPLGLELTISEGLISSLRTDDDGRLKSVQTSAAISQGSSGGGLFDANGRLIGITDHQVILTLGQNLNFAIPADWIAEVPARAQKALAARAATASAVVAATPSPQSAAPAPAPRRPGELGPNQQTGFSVYLQKTWPKVFVASDGDHYYYWTGKNAEFYALSACQERWRNCRVYARDDTVVETAEGSGERPDAR
;
A
#
# COMPACT_ATOMS: atom_id res chain seq x y z
N MET A 1 72.65 -61.24 -23.32
CA MET A 1 71.73 -60.92 -22.25
C MET A 1 71.48 -59.43 -22.31
N PRO A 2 70.33 -58.93 -22.78
CA PRO A 2 70.00 -57.52 -22.81
C PRO A 2 69.21 -57.09 -21.54
N VAL A 3 69.69 -55.97 -20.95
CA VAL A 3 69.11 -55.31 -19.81
C VAL A 3 67.94 -54.42 -20.22
N LEU A 4 66.75 -54.72 -19.74
CA LEU A 4 65.53 -53.89 -19.90
C LEU A 4 65.61 -52.61 -19.06
N ARG A 5 65.60 -51.45 -19.71
CA ARG A 5 65.43 -50.12 -19.06
C ARG A 5 63.96 -49.78 -19.07
N SER A 6 63.28 -49.83 -17.91
CA SER A 6 61.91 -49.35 -17.76
C SER A 6 61.95 -47.81 -17.62
N ALA A 7 61.35 -47.15 -18.57
CA ALA A 7 61.07 -45.69 -18.46
C ALA A 7 59.83 -45.42 -17.63
N PHE A 8 60.04 -44.81 -16.46
CA PHE A 8 58.97 -44.34 -15.59
C PHE A 8 58.47 -42.99 -16.12
N ARG A 9 57.30 -42.99 -16.74
CA ARG A 9 56.62 -41.73 -17.20
C ARG A 9 55.85 -41.14 -16.06
N TRP A 10 56.31 -40.00 -15.51
CA TRP A 10 55.57 -39.16 -14.58
C TRP A 10 54.46 -38.44 -15.32
N ALA A 11 53.19 -38.82 -15.08
CA ALA A 11 52.02 -38.05 -15.50
C ALA A 11 51.76 -36.94 -14.46
N VAL A 12 52.10 -35.70 -14.80
CA VAL A 12 51.71 -34.53 -14.01
C VAL A 12 50.25 -34.23 -14.33
N ALA A 13 49.35 -34.61 -13.45
CA ALA A 13 47.95 -34.19 -13.50
C ALA A 13 47.87 -32.73 -13.09
N ALA A 14 47.68 -31.82 -14.08
CA ALA A 14 47.33 -30.43 -13.80
C ALA A 14 45.90 -30.37 -13.32
N ALA A 15 45.70 -30.29 -12.00
CA ALA A 15 44.40 -29.99 -11.38
C ALA A 15 44.10 -28.50 -11.64
N CYS A 16 43.34 -28.19 -12.70
CA CYS A 16 42.69 -26.90 -12.86
C CYS A 16 41.63 -26.77 -11.79
N GLY A 17 41.97 -26.16 -10.66
CA GLY A 17 40.99 -25.73 -9.63
C GLY A 17 40.14 -24.60 -10.21
N LEU A 18 38.93 -24.91 -10.68
CA LEU A 18 37.91 -23.90 -10.86
C LEU A 18 37.54 -23.34 -9.45
N ALA A 19 38.15 -22.22 -9.12
CA ALA A 19 37.66 -21.40 -8.01
C ALA A 19 36.31 -20.87 -8.47
N ALA A 20 35.23 -21.55 -8.08
CA ALA A 20 33.88 -20.99 -8.12
C ALA A 20 33.91 -19.75 -7.23
N ALA A 21 33.89 -18.56 -7.84
CA ALA A 21 33.66 -17.32 -7.10
C ALA A 21 32.28 -17.44 -6.47
N GLN A 22 32.24 -17.77 -5.18
CA GLN A 22 31.03 -17.71 -4.40
C GLN A 22 30.64 -16.23 -4.35
N ALA A 23 29.55 -15.86 -5.03
CA ALA A 23 28.94 -14.56 -4.87
C ALA A 23 28.50 -14.47 -3.40
N THR A 24 29.32 -13.85 -2.57
CA THR A 24 28.95 -13.55 -1.17
C THR A 24 27.77 -12.61 -1.19
N ALA A 25 26.70 -12.95 -0.45
CA ALA A 25 25.60 -12.03 -0.24
C ALA A 25 26.15 -10.73 0.34
N LEU A 26 25.59 -9.60 -0.08
CA LEU A 26 25.99 -8.28 0.43
C LEU A 26 25.66 -8.18 1.91
N GLU A 27 26.52 -7.52 2.67
CA GLU A 27 26.25 -7.17 4.07
C GLU A 27 25.15 -6.10 4.14
N PRO A 28 24.37 -6.01 5.23
CA PRO A 28 23.27 -5.05 5.37
C PRO A 28 23.68 -3.60 5.08
N ALA A 29 24.88 -3.20 5.49
CA ALA A 29 25.41 -1.86 5.22
C ALA A 29 25.65 -1.62 3.72
N GLU A 30 26.13 -2.63 2.99
CA GLU A 30 26.37 -2.56 1.55
C GLU A 30 25.03 -2.52 0.79
N ILE A 31 24.03 -3.30 1.23
CA ILE A 31 22.68 -3.25 0.67
C ILE A 31 22.09 -1.87 0.87
N PHE A 32 22.18 -1.32 2.08
CA PHE A 32 21.68 0.02 2.37
C PHE A 32 22.36 1.08 1.50
N ALA A 33 23.68 1.06 1.39
CA ALA A 33 24.43 1.98 0.54
C ALA A 33 24.01 1.88 -0.93
N LYS A 34 23.80 0.65 -1.43
CA LYS A 34 23.43 0.37 -2.81
C LYS A 34 22.03 0.87 -3.18
N VAL A 35 21.02 0.64 -2.32
CA VAL A 35 19.61 0.87 -2.67
C VAL A 35 19.03 2.15 -2.09
N SER A 36 19.64 2.71 -1.05
CA SER A 36 19.16 3.95 -0.43
C SER A 36 19.01 5.11 -1.43
N PRO A 37 19.84 5.30 -2.48
CA PRO A 37 19.60 6.34 -3.47
C PRO A 37 18.25 6.25 -4.20
N SER A 38 17.67 5.06 -4.27
CA SER A 38 16.37 4.82 -4.91
C SER A 38 15.17 5.01 -3.96
N VAL A 39 15.37 5.19 -2.65
CA VAL A 39 14.27 5.29 -1.68
C VAL A 39 14.15 6.71 -1.14
N TRP A 40 12.95 7.25 -1.17
CA TRP A 40 12.63 8.64 -0.84
C TRP A 40 11.47 8.75 0.14
N GLU A 41 11.51 9.74 1.01
CA GLU A 41 10.37 10.12 1.84
C GLU A 41 9.29 10.78 0.96
N VAL A 42 8.04 10.39 1.17
CA VAL A 42 6.86 11.06 0.59
C VAL A 42 6.23 11.94 1.65
N ARG A 43 6.06 13.22 1.34
CA ARG A 43 5.27 14.17 2.13
C ARG A 43 4.06 14.62 1.35
N VAL A 44 2.90 14.50 1.95
CA VAL A 44 1.63 14.90 1.37
C VAL A 44 1.08 16.09 2.14
N ILE A 45 0.72 17.13 1.41
CA ILE A 45 0.12 18.36 1.94
C ILE A 45 -1.37 18.35 1.61
N GLY A 46 -2.19 18.60 2.62
CA GLY A 46 -3.63 18.67 2.50
C GLY A 46 -4.14 19.95 1.83
N PRO A 47 -5.47 20.04 1.62
CA PRO A 47 -6.11 21.26 1.07
C PRO A 47 -5.93 22.50 1.91
N ASP A 48 -5.71 22.34 3.21
CA ASP A 48 -5.46 23.42 4.18
C ASP A 48 -4.00 23.89 4.23
N GLY A 49 -3.13 23.34 3.38
CA GLY A 49 -1.70 23.65 3.33
C GLY A 49 -0.87 22.97 4.42
N LYS A 50 -1.47 22.14 5.27
CA LYS A 50 -0.77 21.42 6.34
C LYS A 50 -0.33 20.03 5.88
N GLY A 51 0.65 19.46 6.60
CA GLY A 51 1.04 18.07 6.43
C GLY A 51 -0.13 17.13 6.71
N LEU A 52 -0.44 16.27 5.74
CA LEU A 52 -1.55 15.32 5.82
C LEU A 52 -1.09 13.90 6.08
N SER A 53 -0.07 13.44 5.36
CA SER A 53 0.50 12.12 5.55
C SER A 53 1.99 12.09 5.21
N ILE A 54 2.67 11.08 5.72
CA ILE A 54 4.07 10.77 5.45
C ILE A 54 4.14 9.30 5.03
N GLY A 55 4.96 9.01 4.02
CA GLY A 55 5.24 7.68 3.52
C GLY A 55 6.61 7.61 2.88
N SER A 56 6.81 6.59 2.09
CA SER A 56 8.02 6.36 1.30
C SER A 56 7.69 6.14 -0.16
N ALA A 57 8.67 6.25 -1.03
CA ALA A 57 8.58 5.92 -2.46
C ALA A 57 9.88 5.28 -2.93
N VAL A 58 9.79 4.45 -3.96
CA VAL A 58 10.95 3.84 -4.63
C VAL A 58 11.03 4.37 -6.06
N VAL A 59 12.22 4.83 -6.47
CA VAL A 59 12.51 5.21 -7.86
C VAL A 59 12.51 3.95 -8.72
N ILE A 60 11.71 3.95 -9.79
CA ILE A 60 11.55 2.82 -10.71
C ILE A 60 11.95 3.15 -12.15
N GLY A 61 12.33 4.40 -12.39
CA GLY A 61 12.77 4.90 -13.70
C GLY A 61 13.13 6.38 -13.63
N ASP A 62 13.64 6.93 -14.71
CA ASP A 62 14.01 8.34 -14.80
C ASP A 62 12.77 9.25 -14.63
N GLY A 63 12.77 10.06 -13.58
CA GLY A 63 11.64 10.89 -13.21
C GLY A 63 10.39 10.11 -12.78
N VAL A 64 10.52 8.83 -12.39
CA VAL A 64 9.39 7.97 -12.03
C VAL A 64 9.63 7.29 -10.70
N ALA A 65 8.67 7.41 -9.79
CA ALA A 65 8.66 6.72 -8.50
C ALA A 65 7.34 5.99 -8.27
N ILE A 66 7.36 4.96 -7.43
CA ILE A 66 6.19 4.21 -6.99
C ILE A 66 6.00 4.38 -5.48
N THR A 67 4.76 4.49 -5.03
CA THR A 67 4.37 4.55 -3.62
C THR A 67 3.01 3.86 -3.43
N ASN A 68 2.53 3.74 -2.19
CA ASN A 68 1.16 3.30 -1.96
C ASN A 68 0.16 4.42 -2.23
N CYS A 69 -1.01 4.07 -2.78
CA CYS A 69 -2.07 5.04 -3.06
C CYS A 69 -2.68 5.62 -1.78
N HIS A 70 -2.77 4.83 -0.70
CA HIS A 70 -3.28 5.30 0.58
C HIS A 70 -2.43 6.43 1.18
N VAL A 71 -1.10 6.44 0.93
CA VAL A 71 -0.21 7.54 1.35
C VAL A 71 -0.63 8.86 0.73
N LEU A 72 -1.14 8.85 -0.51
CA LEU A 72 -1.51 10.06 -1.27
C LEU A 72 -2.94 10.53 -1.02
N ARG A 73 -3.73 9.78 -0.25
CA ARG A 73 -5.18 10.02 -0.09
C ARG A 73 -5.47 11.40 0.49
N GLY A 74 -6.35 12.15 -0.18
CA GLY A 74 -6.76 13.50 0.25
C GLY A 74 -5.72 14.59 0.02
N GLY A 75 -4.54 14.24 -0.50
CA GLY A 75 -3.46 15.18 -0.76
C GLY A 75 -3.74 16.16 -1.90
N LYS A 76 -3.27 17.41 -1.73
CA LYS A 76 -3.28 18.44 -2.75
C LYS A 76 -1.92 18.58 -3.42
N GLN A 77 -0.85 18.38 -2.65
CA GLN A 77 0.54 18.41 -3.12
C GLN A 77 1.28 17.20 -2.58
N VAL A 78 2.18 16.67 -3.38
CA VAL A 78 3.04 15.54 -3.05
C VAL A 78 4.49 15.96 -3.27
N TRP A 79 5.34 15.67 -2.31
CA TRP A 79 6.77 15.96 -2.35
C TRP A 79 7.57 14.71 -2.07
N LEU A 80 8.64 14.52 -2.86
CA LEU A 80 9.70 13.56 -2.53
C LEU A 80 10.83 14.28 -1.85
N LYS A 81 11.22 13.86 -0.66
CA LYS A 81 12.24 14.51 0.15
C LYS A 81 13.35 13.55 0.53
N ARG A 82 14.59 14.04 0.53
CA ARG A 82 15.76 13.34 1.06
C ARG A 82 16.84 14.34 1.44
N GLY A 83 17.16 14.41 2.73
CA GLY A 83 18.03 15.47 3.25
C GLY A 83 17.51 16.84 2.88
N ASN A 84 18.32 17.65 2.18
CA ASN A 84 17.96 18.98 1.70
C ASN A 84 17.27 18.96 0.30
N ALA A 85 17.28 17.82 -0.39
CA ALA A 85 16.63 17.70 -1.68
C ALA A 85 15.11 17.55 -1.52
N ASN A 86 14.34 18.28 -2.33
CA ASN A 86 12.89 18.30 -2.27
C ASN A 86 12.32 18.51 -3.68
N PHE A 87 11.52 17.55 -4.17
CA PHE A 87 10.98 17.55 -5.51
C PHE A 87 9.46 17.42 -5.49
N GLY A 88 8.76 18.30 -6.21
CA GLY A 88 7.32 18.18 -6.42
C GLY A 88 6.99 16.97 -7.30
N ALA A 89 6.05 16.15 -6.85
CA ALA A 89 5.60 14.96 -7.56
C ALA A 89 4.13 15.08 -7.97
N ARG A 90 3.77 14.46 -9.10
CA ARG A 90 2.38 14.36 -9.56
C ARG A 90 1.97 12.91 -9.67
N LEU A 91 0.78 12.58 -9.20
CA LEU A 91 0.18 11.28 -9.46
C LEU A 91 0.00 11.09 -10.97
N GLN A 92 0.61 10.04 -11.53
CA GLN A 92 0.55 9.72 -12.95
C GLN A 92 -0.42 8.57 -13.21
N TYR A 93 -0.23 7.46 -12.51
CA TYR A 93 -1.02 6.24 -12.70
C TYR A 93 -1.46 5.67 -11.34
N PRO A 94 -2.75 5.78 -10.99
CA PRO A 94 -3.29 5.16 -9.77
C PRO A 94 -3.80 3.74 -10.04
N ASP A 95 -3.23 2.73 -9.43
CA ASP A 95 -3.83 1.40 -9.27
C ASP A 95 -4.33 1.26 -7.82
N VAL A 96 -5.49 1.85 -7.56
CA VAL A 96 -6.06 1.95 -6.20
C VAL A 96 -6.43 0.58 -5.64
N GLU A 97 -6.81 -0.37 -6.50
CA GLU A 97 -7.17 -1.73 -6.11
C GLU A 97 -5.98 -2.48 -5.49
N ARG A 98 -4.79 -2.31 -6.07
CA ARG A 98 -3.55 -2.92 -5.60
C ARG A 98 -2.74 -2.02 -4.67
N ASP A 99 -3.26 -0.83 -4.38
CA ASP A 99 -2.60 0.19 -3.57
C ASP A 99 -1.21 0.61 -4.09
N LEU A 100 -1.04 0.64 -5.41
CA LEU A 100 0.17 1.08 -6.09
C LEU A 100 -0.09 2.34 -6.91
N CYS A 101 0.58 3.44 -6.55
CA CYS A 101 0.47 4.72 -7.24
C CYS A 101 1.80 5.14 -7.83
N GLN A 102 1.86 5.29 -9.17
CA GLN A 102 3.03 5.79 -9.87
C GLN A 102 3.02 7.32 -9.88
N LEU A 103 4.17 7.89 -9.51
CA LEU A 103 4.42 9.33 -9.49
C LEU A 103 5.31 9.73 -10.64
N ARG A 104 5.04 10.89 -11.24
CA ARG A 104 5.94 11.59 -12.15
C ARG A 104 6.58 12.78 -11.43
N VAL A 105 7.90 12.89 -11.56
CA VAL A 105 8.72 13.92 -10.89
C VAL A 105 9.61 14.58 -11.94
N ALA A 106 9.53 15.90 -12.06
CA ALA A 106 10.36 16.65 -13.00
C ALA A 106 11.79 16.77 -12.46
N ASP A 107 12.78 16.77 -13.37
CA ASP A 107 14.20 16.96 -13.08
C ASP A 107 14.74 16.04 -11.97
N PHE A 108 14.23 14.79 -11.97
CA PHE A 108 14.48 13.81 -10.93
C PHE A 108 15.27 12.62 -11.49
N HIS A 109 16.61 12.74 -11.49
CA HIS A 109 17.56 11.80 -12.08
C HIS A 109 18.27 10.99 -11.00
N TYR A 110 17.58 10.02 -10.41
CA TYR A 110 18.12 9.15 -9.36
C TYR A 110 18.08 7.70 -9.79
N PRO A 111 18.99 6.85 -9.25
CA PRO A 111 19.05 5.45 -9.63
C PRO A 111 17.72 4.74 -9.41
N ALA A 112 17.24 4.05 -10.44
CA ALA A 112 16.08 3.18 -10.32
C ALA A 112 16.45 1.88 -9.60
N ALA A 113 15.55 1.37 -8.76
CA ALA A 113 15.71 0.06 -8.14
C ALA A 113 15.64 -1.04 -9.22
N THR A 114 16.56 -2.01 -9.15
CA THR A 114 16.50 -3.21 -9.98
C THR A 114 15.45 -4.16 -9.42
N LEU A 115 14.50 -4.58 -10.24
CA LEU A 115 13.45 -5.51 -9.84
C LEU A 115 13.95 -6.96 -9.84
N ALA A 116 13.49 -7.77 -8.90
CA ALA A 116 13.62 -9.22 -8.93
C ALA A 116 12.27 -9.84 -9.33
N PRO A 117 12.25 -10.88 -10.18
CA PRO A 117 10.99 -11.54 -10.52
C PRO A 117 10.40 -12.29 -9.30
N GLY A 118 9.09 -12.21 -9.13
CA GLY A 118 8.38 -12.89 -8.02
C GLY A 118 8.57 -14.40 -8.00
N SER A 119 8.79 -15.01 -9.19
CA SER A 119 9.08 -16.44 -9.33
C SER A 119 10.43 -16.87 -8.71
N SER A 120 11.33 -15.92 -8.41
CA SER A 120 12.62 -16.20 -7.75
C SER A 120 12.54 -16.17 -6.22
N LEU A 121 11.39 -15.80 -5.66
CA LEU A 121 11.22 -15.65 -4.23
C LEU A 121 10.93 -17.01 -3.56
N VAL A 122 11.54 -17.21 -2.40
CA VAL A 122 11.31 -18.41 -1.58
C VAL A 122 11.09 -18.02 -0.11
N THR A 123 10.22 -18.74 0.57
CA THR A 123 10.03 -18.59 2.03
C THR A 123 11.33 -18.91 2.75
N GLY A 124 11.68 -18.11 3.77
CA GLY A 124 12.96 -18.20 4.48
C GLY A 124 14.09 -17.38 3.85
N GLN A 125 13.88 -16.77 2.68
CA GLN A 125 14.85 -15.88 2.06
C GLN A 125 15.06 -14.61 2.88
N LYS A 126 16.32 -14.20 3.08
CA LYS A 126 16.68 -12.94 3.77
C LYS A 126 16.26 -11.74 2.95
N VAL A 127 15.66 -10.76 3.62
CA VAL A 127 15.13 -9.53 3.01
C VAL A 127 15.37 -8.31 3.88
N TYR A 128 15.31 -7.12 3.28
CA TYR A 128 15.56 -5.84 3.90
C TYR A 128 14.46 -4.85 3.53
N ALA A 129 13.70 -4.39 4.52
CA ALA A 129 12.75 -3.31 4.36
C ALA A 129 13.47 -1.97 4.53
N ILE A 130 13.31 -1.05 3.57
CA ILE A 130 13.93 0.27 3.58
C ILE A 130 12.87 1.33 3.30
N GLY A 131 12.76 2.31 4.20
CA GLY A 131 11.78 3.39 4.13
C GLY A 131 12.00 4.45 5.20
N ASN A 132 11.07 5.38 5.35
CA ASN A 132 11.15 6.51 6.27
C ASN A 132 10.10 6.37 7.39
N PRO A 133 10.32 5.50 8.39
CA PRO A 133 9.36 5.30 9.47
C PRO A 133 9.14 6.61 10.24
N LEU A 134 7.87 6.98 10.48
CA LEU A 134 7.47 8.18 11.23
C LEU A 134 8.05 9.50 10.69
N GLY A 135 8.51 9.54 9.43
CA GLY A 135 9.21 10.72 8.87
C GLY A 135 10.61 10.93 9.43
N LEU A 136 11.18 9.91 10.07
CA LEU A 136 12.58 9.88 10.45
C LEU A 136 13.47 9.68 9.23
N GLU A 137 14.78 9.71 9.43
CA GLU A 137 15.75 9.38 8.39
C GLU A 137 15.52 7.97 7.83
N LEU A 138 16.03 7.76 6.62
CA LEU A 138 15.92 6.47 5.95
C LEU A 138 16.48 5.35 6.83
N THR A 139 15.67 4.33 7.05
CA THR A 139 15.96 3.23 7.97
C THR A 139 15.94 1.91 7.22
N ILE A 140 16.86 0.99 7.59
CA ILE A 140 16.88 -0.40 7.13
C ILE A 140 16.43 -1.33 8.26
N SER A 141 15.63 -2.34 7.92
CA SER A 141 15.21 -3.41 8.82
C SER A 141 15.40 -4.76 8.14
N GLU A 142 16.13 -5.66 8.77
CA GLU A 142 16.39 -7.04 8.28
C GLU A 142 15.28 -8.00 8.73
N GLY A 143 14.97 -8.98 7.90
CA GLY A 143 14.07 -10.08 8.19
C GLY A 143 14.11 -11.18 7.13
N LEU A 144 13.08 -12.01 7.13
CA LEU A 144 12.90 -13.10 6.19
C LEU A 144 11.56 -12.98 5.47
N ILE A 145 11.44 -13.57 4.29
CA ILE A 145 10.14 -13.88 3.71
C ILE A 145 9.48 -14.95 4.59
N SER A 146 8.43 -14.57 5.31
CA SER A 146 7.70 -15.47 6.20
C SER A 146 6.68 -16.34 5.45
N SER A 147 6.09 -15.79 4.36
CA SER A 147 5.13 -16.48 3.51
C SER A 147 4.99 -15.77 2.16
N LEU A 148 4.74 -16.53 1.12
CA LEU A 148 4.33 -16.03 -0.20
C LEU A 148 2.86 -16.39 -0.40
N ARG A 149 1.99 -15.37 -0.48
CA ARG A 149 0.55 -15.57 -0.66
C ARG A 149 0.19 -15.41 -2.12
N THR A 150 -0.52 -16.38 -2.67
CA THR A 150 -1.01 -16.37 -4.05
C THR A 150 -2.50 -16.10 -4.11
N ASP A 151 -2.98 -15.66 -5.27
CA ASP A 151 -4.39 -15.66 -5.63
C ASP A 151 -4.84 -17.06 -6.09
N ASP A 152 -6.12 -17.19 -6.45
CA ASP A 152 -6.71 -18.46 -6.90
C ASP A 152 -6.09 -18.97 -8.21
N ASP A 153 -5.46 -18.09 -9.00
CA ASP A 153 -4.74 -18.41 -10.24
C ASP A 153 -3.26 -18.76 -9.98
N GLY A 154 -2.82 -18.81 -8.71
CA GLY A 154 -1.45 -19.12 -8.32
C GLY A 154 -0.46 -17.96 -8.51
N ARG A 155 -0.91 -16.74 -8.82
CA ARG A 155 -0.05 -15.56 -8.97
C ARG A 155 0.25 -14.95 -7.61
N LEU A 156 1.51 -14.51 -7.40
CA LEU A 156 1.92 -13.88 -6.17
C LEU A 156 1.08 -12.62 -5.90
N LYS A 157 0.37 -12.62 -4.76
CA LYS A 157 -0.51 -11.54 -4.32
C LYS A 157 0.11 -10.67 -3.24
N SER A 158 0.87 -11.28 -2.34
CA SER A 158 1.48 -10.57 -1.21
C SER A 158 2.70 -11.32 -0.69
N VAL A 159 3.72 -10.59 -0.29
CA VAL A 159 4.92 -11.08 0.40
C VAL A 159 4.79 -10.75 1.88
N GLN A 160 4.66 -11.76 2.73
CA GLN A 160 4.71 -11.59 4.18
C GLN A 160 6.16 -11.64 4.64
N THR A 161 6.55 -10.72 5.52
CA THR A 161 7.93 -10.63 6.02
C THR A 161 7.98 -10.41 7.53
N SER A 162 9.06 -10.87 8.16
CA SER A 162 9.40 -10.53 9.54
C SER A 162 10.21 -9.23 9.67
N ALA A 163 10.69 -8.65 8.55
CA ALA A 163 11.33 -7.34 8.56
C ALA A 163 10.36 -6.30 9.12
N ALA A 164 10.79 -5.50 10.09
CA ALA A 164 9.92 -4.52 10.74
C ALA A 164 9.50 -3.42 9.76
N ILE A 165 8.20 -3.20 9.64
CA ILE A 165 7.57 -2.14 8.84
C ILE A 165 6.68 -1.33 9.77
N SER A 166 6.90 -0.02 9.82
CA SER A 166 6.16 0.92 10.68
C SER A 166 5.43 1.96 9.84
N GLN A 167 4.54 2.73 10.47
CA GLN A 167 3.90 3.88 9.84
C GLN A 167 4.96 4.81 9.22
N GLY A 168 4.77 5.25 7.97
CA GLY A 168 5.74 6.01 7.20
C GLY A 168 6.67 5.16 6.33
N SER A 169 6.85 3.86 6.63
CA SER A 169 7.55 2.95 5.73
C SER A 169 6.69 2.54 4.51
N SER A 170 5.36 2.75 4.55
CA SER A 170 4.46 2.46 3.42
C SER A 170 4.93 3.15 2.13
N GLY A 171 5.02 2.39 1.05
CA GLY A 171 5.57 2.84 -0.24
C GLY A 171 7.08 2.68 -0.37
N GLY A 172 7.79 2.28 0.69
CA GLY A 172 9.21 1.93 0.65
C GLY A 172 9.48 0.59 -0.04
N GLY A 173 10.72 0.19 -0.10
CA GLY A 173 11.13 -1.03 -0.77
C GLY A 173 11.38 -2.18 0.19
N LEU A 174 10.95 -3.40 -0.19
CA LEU A 174 11.45 -4.64 0.34
C LEU A 174 12.46 -5.19 -0.67
N PHE A 175 13.70 -5.39 -0.23
CA PHE A 175 14.82 -5.79 -1.08
C PHE A 175 15.36 -7.17 -0.71
N ASP A 176 15.88 -7.92 -1.69
CA ASP A 176 16.59 -9.16 -1.45
C ASP A 176 18.07 -8.93 -1.03
N ALA A 177 18.79 -10.01 -0.71
CA ALA A 177 20.21 -9.98 -0.33
C ALA A 177 21.16 -9.49 -1.44
N ASN A 178 20.69 -9.28 -2.67
CA ASN A 178 21.43 -8.69 -3.77
C ASN A 178 21.07 -7.21 -3.98
N GLY A 179 20.19 -6.64 -3.15
CA GLY A 179 19.65 -5.29 -3.30
C GLY A 179 18.68 -5.13 -4.45
N ARG A 180 17.97 -6.20 -4.86
CA ARG A 180 16.91 -6.12 -5.87
C ARG A 180 15.57 -5.94 -5.16
N LEU A 181 14.74 -5.08 -5.72
CA LEU A 181 13.39 -4.80 -5.20
C LEU A 181 12.48 -6.00 -5.46
N ILE A 182 11.91 -6.57 -4.41
CA ILE A 182 10.99 -7.70 -4.46
C ILE A 182 9.55 -7.31 -4.13
N GLY A 183 9.34 -6.13 -3.50
CA GLY A 183 8.01 -5.63 -3.17
C GLY A 183 8.04 -4.19 -2.66
N ILE A 184 6.84 -3.59 -2.63
CA ILE A 184 6.59 -2.28 -2.03
C ILE A 184 5.98 -2.51 -0.67
N THR A 185 6.61 -1.99 0.39
CA THR A 185 6.18 -2.17 1.79
C THR A 185 4.82 -1.53 2.02
N ASP A 186 3.94 -2.26 2.71
CA ASP A 186 2.58 -1.83 3.06
C ASP A 186 2.33 -2.05 4.54
N HIS A 187 2.00 -0.97 5.26
CA HIS A 187 1.72 -1.02 6.70
C HIS A 187 0.21 -1.15 7.02
N GLN A 188 -0.67 -1.29 6.02
CA GLN A 188 -2.11 -1.31 6.25
C GLN A 188 -2.64 -2.54 6.99
N VAL A 189 -1.85 -3.58 7.20
CA VAL A 189 -2.36 -4.81 7.79
C VAL A 189 -2.33 -4.79 9.31
N ILE A 190 -3.47 -4.38 9.85
CA ILE A 190 -4.11 -4.83 11.10
C ILE A 190 -3.19 -4.95 12.32
N LEU A 191 -3.02 -3.85 13.02
CA LEU A 191 -2.43 -3.75 14.36
C LEU A 191 -3.15 -4.60 15.44
N THR A 192 -4.27 -5.26 15.12
CA THR A 192 -5.12 -5.93 16.11
C THR A 192 -4.95 -7.44 16.19
N LEU A 193 -4.29 -8.10 15.24
CA LEU A 193 -4.28 -9.57 15.15
C LEU A 193 -2.91 -10.26 15.32
N GLY A 194 -1.81 -9.53 15.44
CA GLY A 194 -0.51 -10.17 15.68
C GLY A 194 0.67 -9.21 15.56
N GLN A 195 1.73 -9.45 16.33
CA GLN A 195 3.02 -8.79 16.17
C GLN A 195 3.78 -9.44 15.00
N ASN A 196 4.59 -8.65 14.27
CA ASN A 196 5.45 -9.11 13.17
C ASN A 196 4.73 -9.66 11.93
N LEU A 197 3.48 -9.25 11.68
CA LEU A 197 2.77 -9.53 10.44
C LEU A 197 2.92 -8.33 9.50
N ASN A 198 4.06 -8.23 8.85
CA ASN A 198 4.36 -7.17 7.89
C ASN A 198 4.21 -7.71 6.46
N PHE A 199 3.81 -6.83 5.55
CA PHE A 199 3.50 -7.22 4.18
C PHE A 199 4.15 -6.28 3.16
N ALA A 200 4.37 -6.82 1.96
CA ALA A 200 4.75 -6.03 0.81
C ALA A 200 3.94 -6.48 -0.42
N ILE A 201 3.61 -5.52 -1.26
CA ILE A 201 2.97 -5.71 -2.55
C ILE A 201 4.05 -6.17 -3.54
N PRO A 202 3.85 -7.26 -4.32
CA PRO A 202 4.87 -7.78 -5.22
C PRO A 202 5.39 -6.76 -6.23
N ALA A 203 6.71 -6.71 -6.42
CA ALA A 203 7.33 -5.78 -7.38
C ALA A 203 6.92 -6.06 -8.83
N ASP A 204 6.57 -7.29 -9.18
CA ASP A 204 6.08 -7.67 -10.51
C ASP A 204 4.85 -6.85 -10.94
N TRP A 205 4.05 -6.40 -9.99
CA TRP A 205 2.85 -5.62 -10.27
C TRP A 205 3.15 -4.18 -10.73
N ILE A 206 4.36 -3.69 -10.47
CA ILE A 206 4.75 -2.31 -10.83
C ILE A 206 4.64 -2.08 -12.34
N ALA A 207 5.05 -3.05 -13.13
CA ALA A 207 4.99 -2.96 -14.61
C ALA A 207 3.56 -2.88 -15.14
N GLU A 208 2.58 -3.41 -14.41
CA GLU A 208 1.17 -3.42 -14.81
C GLU A 208 0.42 -2.13 -14.44
N VAL A 209 0.96 -1.32 -13.51
CA VAL A 209 0.29 -0.11 -12.98
C VAL A 209 -0.20 0.84 -14.08
N PRO A 210 0.60 1.19 -15.13
CA PRO A 210 0.12 2.11 -16.15
C PRO A 210 -1.10 1.58 -16.94
N ALA A 211 -1.05 0.32 -17.37
CA ALA A 211 -2.13 -0.30 -18.15
C ALA A 211 -3.43 -0.45 -17.33
N ARG A 212 -3.29 -0.87 -16.06
CA ARG A 212 -4.44 -1.00 -15.14
C ARG A 212 -5.07 0.34 -14.82
N ALA A 213 -4.26 1.37 -14.56
CA ALA A 213 -4.75 2.72 -14.31
C ALA A 213 -5.51 3.27 -15.52
N GLN A 214 -4.98 3.11 -16.73
CA GLN A 214 -5.64 3.54 -17.96
C GLN A 214 -6.98 2.81 -18.17
N LYS A 215 -7.03 1.49 -17.96
CA LYS A 215 -8.25 0.70 -18.02
C LYS A 215 -9.31 1.18 -17.02
N ALA A 216 -8.89 1.44 -15.77
CA ALA A 216 -9.78 1.93 -14.72
C ALA A 216 -10.33 3.34 -15.04
N LEU A 217 -9.49 4.23 -15.57
CA LEU A 217 -9.91 5.58 -16.00
C LEU A 217 -10.89 5.52 -17.18
N ALA A 218 -10.62 4.67 -18.18
CA ALA A 218 -11.52 4.47 -19.31
C ALA A 218 -12.88 3.91 -18.87
N ALA A 219 -12.90 2.93 -17.96
CA ALA A 219 -14.13 2.40 -17.39
C ALA A 219 -14.96 3.47 -16.65
N ARG A 220 -14.30 4.33 -15.85
CA ARG A 220 -14.96 5.46 -15.17
C ARG A 220 -15.54 6.47 -16.17
N ALA A 221 -14.79 6.80 -17.23
CA ALA A 221 -15.26 7.71 -18.28
C ALA A 221 -16.48 7.14 -19.01
N ALA A 222 -16.48 5.85 -19.35
CA ALA A 222 -17.61 5.17 -19.97
C ALA A 222 -18.85 5.19 -19.06
N THR A 223 -18.69 4.93 -17.78
CA THR A 223 -19.79 4.98 -16.80
C THR A 223 -20.34 6.41 -16.68
N ALA A 224 -19.47 7.43 -16.60
CA ALA A 224 -19.89 8.83 -16.55
C ALA A 224 -20.66 9.24 -17.82
N SER A 225 -20.19 8.83 -19.00
CA SER A 225 -20.88 9.09 -20.28
C SER A 225 -22.24 8.40 -20.36
N ALA A 226 -22.34 7.15 -19.85
CA ALA A 226 -23.60 6.42 -19.80
C ALA A 226 -24.62 7.09 -18.86
N VAL A 227 -24.17 7.63 -17.73
CA VAL A 227 -25.02 8.39 -16.80
C VAL A 227 -25.50 9.69 -17.43
N VAL A 228 -24.64 10.40 -18.17
CA VAL A 228 -25.04 11.64 -18.91
C VAL A 228 -26.00 11.31 -20.06
N ALA A 229 -25.79 10.20 -20.77
CA ALA A 229 -26.69 9.78 -21.86
C ALA A 229 -28.05 9.26 -21.37
N ALA A 230 -28.11 8.76 -20.13
CA ALA A 230 -29.34 8.31 -19.48
C ALA A 230 -30.13 9.44 -18.80
N THR A 231 -29.63 10.70 -18.83
CA THR A 231 -30.38 11.85 -18.31
C THR A 231 -31.50 12.17 -19.32
N PRO A 232 -32.79 12.02 -18.99
CA PRO A 232 -33.87 12.44 -19.86
C PRO A 232 -33.78 13.96 -20.08
N SER A 233 -34.10 14.41 -21.30
CA SER A 233 -34.31 15.81 -21.66
C SER A 233 -35.09 16.54 -20.56
N PRO A 234 -34.89 17.85 -20.32
CA PRO A 234 -35.51 18.57 -19.21
C PRO A 234 -37.01 18.72 -19.44
N GLN A 235 -37.77 17.68 -19.14
CA GLN A 235 -39.19 17.74 -18.94
C GLN A 235 -39.47 17.49 -17.49
N SER A 236 -39.94 18.56 -16.86
CA SER A 236 -40.49 18.59 -15.50
C SER A 236 -39.54 18.20 -14.38
N ALA A 237 -38.91 19.21 -13.78
CA ALA A 237 -38.29 19.05 -12.47
C ALA A 237 -39.31 18.43 -11.51
N ALA A 238 -39.06 17.16 -11.14
CA ALA A 238 -39.72 16.60 -9.99
C ALA A 238 -39.31 17.45 -8.76
N PRO A 239 -40.23 17.74 -7.84
CA PRO A 239 -39.91 18.53 -6.64
C PRO A 239 -38.74 17.89 -5.92
N ALA A 240 -37.84 18.73 -5.43
CA ALA A 240 -36.70 18.30 -4.60
C ALA A 240 -37.21 17.32 -3.53
N PRO A 241 -36.51 16.20 -3.27
CA PRO A 241 -36.96 15.27 -2.25
C PRO A 241 -37.09 16.01 -0.93
N ALA A 242 -38.24 15.83 -0.29
CA ALA A 242 -38.52 16.42 1.02
C ALA A 242 -37.41 16.11 2.00
N PRO A 243 -37.07 17.02 2.93
CA PRO A 243 -36.07 16.79 3.94
C PRO A 243 -36.41 15.49 4.70
N ARG A 244 -35.44 14.55 4.72
CA ARG A 244 -35.62 13.25 5.40
C ARG A 244 -35.85 13.46 6.90
N ARG A 245 -36.71 12.64 7.48
CA ARG A 245 -36.91 12.65 8.92
C ARG A 245 -35.64 12.24 9.64
N PRO A 246 -35.30 12.81 10.82
CA PRO A 246 -34.20 12.34 11.64
C PRO A 246 -34.34 10.81 11.87
N GLY A 247 -33.29 10.05 11.54
CA GLY A 247 -33.28 8.59 11.69
C GLY A 247 -33.62 7.78 10.44
N GLU A 248 -34.11 8.38 9.34
CA GLU A 248 -34.42 7.68 8.10
C GLU A 248 -33.16 7.50 7.22
N LEU A 249 -32.90 6.24 6.83
CA LEU A 249 -31.77 5.91 5.94
C LEU A 249 -32.12 6.26 4.49
N GLY A 250 -31.13 6.84 3.77
CA GLY A 250 -31.24 7.01 2.34
C GLY A 250 -31.05 5.70 1.56
N PRO A 251 -31.32 5.71 0.23
CA PRO A 251 -31.26 4.50 -0.59
C PRO A 251 -29.90 3.76 -0.54
N ASN A 252 -28.80 4.50 -0.57
CA ASN A 252 -27.45 3.93 -0.49
C ASN A 252 -27.17 3.36 0.91
N GLN A 253 -27.60 4.06 1.95
CA GLN A 253 -27.49 3.62 3.34
C GLN A 253 -28.35 2.37 3.61
N GLN A 254 -29.56 2.25 3.05
CA GLN A 254 -30.41 1.07 3.15
C GLN A 254 -29.73 -0.16 2.53
N THR A 255 -29.12 0.03 1.35
CA THR A 255 -28.34 -1.05 0.70
C THR A 255 -27.18 -1.49 1.59
N GLY A 256 -26.39 -0.55 2.12
CA GLY A 256 -25.29 -0.83 3.03
C GLY A 256 -25.75 -1.48 4.34
N PHE A 257 -26.88 -1.07 4.87
CA PHE A 257 -27.45 -1.65 6.10
C PHE A 257 -27.88 -3.11 5.92
N SER A 258 -28.44 -3.46 4.75
CA SER A 258 -28.78 -4.84 4.42
C SER A 258 -27.53 -5.75 4.40
N VAL A 259 -26.41 -5.26 3.90
CA VAL A 259 -25.12 -5.95 3.96
C VAL A 259 -24.57 -6.04 5.38
N TYR A 260 -24.71 -4.95 6.16
CA TYR A 260 -24.28 -4.90 7.57
C TYR A 260 -25.00 -5.95 8.44
N LEU A 261 -26.29 -6.17 8.25
CA LEU A 261 -27.06 -7.14 9.03
C LEU A 261 -26.51 -8.57 8.91
N GLN A 262 -25.84 -8.89 7.80
CA GLN A 262 -25.20 -10.20 7.54
C GLN A 262 -23.81 -10.35 8.18
N LYS A 263 -23.26 -9.30 8.80
CA LYS A 263 -21.92 -9.33 9.41
C LYS A 263 -21.92 -9.92 10.81
N THR A 264 -20.76 -10.44 11.22
CA THR A 264 -20.55 -11.03 12.55
C THR A 264 -20.49 -9.96 13.65
N TRP A 265 -20.91 -10.31 14.85
CA TRP A 265 -20.83 -9.47 16.06
C TRP A 265 -19.42 -9.44 16.68
N PRO A 266 -19.07 -8.41 17.45
CA PRO A 266 -19.80 -7.12 17.56
C PRO A 266 -19.65 -6.30 16.27
N LYS A 267 -20.67 -5.51 15.93
CA LYS A 267 -20.71 -4.69 14.71
C LYS A 267 -21.41 -3.35 14.93
N VAL A 268 -21.00 -2.32 14.19
CA VAL A 268 -21.60 -0.98 14.25
C VAL A 268 -21.81 -0.43 12.85
N PHE A 269 -22.97 0.17 12.62
CA PHE A 269 -23.32 0.89 11.39
C PHE A 269 -23.44 2.38 11.68
N VAL A 270 -22.73 3.19 10.91
CA VAL A 270 -22.69 4.66 11.01
C VAL A 270 -23.25 5.25 9.72
N ALA A 271 -24.14 6.21 9.85
CA ALA A 271 -24.75 6.94 8.75
C ALA A 271 -24.38 8.44 8.82
N SER A 272 -24.31 9.10 7.66
CA SER A 272 -24.16 10.55 7.51
C SER A 272 -25.37 11.18 6.84
N ASP A 273 -25.50 12.50 6.88
CA ASP A 273 -26.64 13.21 6.25
C ASP A 273 -26.64 13.14 4.71
N GLY A 274 -25.49 12.85 4.10
CA GLY A 274 -25.30 12.79 2.64
C GLY A 274 -25.60 11.43 2.00
N ASP A 275 -26.36 10.55 2.63
CA ASP A 275 -26.63 9.19 2.15
C ASP A 275 -25.38 8.31 2.07
N HIS A 276 -24.35 8.62 2.84
CA HIS A 276 -23.13 7.81 2.99
C HIS A 276 -23.21 7.01 4.28
N TYR A 277 -22.51 5.87 4.31
CA TYR A 277 -22.46 5.01 5.48
C TYR A 277 -21.06 4.41 5.65
N TYR A 278 -20.81 3.95 6.87
CA TYR A 278 -19.69 3.10 7.20
C TYR A 278 -20.13 2.02 8.18
N TYR A 279 -19.53 0.86 8.15
CA TYR A 279 -19.71 -0.13 9.19
C TYR A 279 -18.39 -0.80 9.54
N TRP A 280 -18.30 -1.26 10.77
CA TRP A 280 -17.16 -2.00 11.26
C TRP A 280 -17.61 -3.19 12.08
N THR A 281 -16.75 -4.24 12.15
CA THR A 281 -17.01 -5.45 12.94
C THR A 281 -15.84 -5.70 13.88
N GLY A 282 -16.10 -6.33 15.04
CA GLY A 282 -15.06 -6.67 15.99
C GLY A 282 -14.91 -5.66 17.13
N LYS A 283 -13.91 -5.88 17.97
CA LYS A 283 -13.62 -5.04 19.14
C LYS A 283 -13.40 -3.58 18.72
N ASN A 284 -14.01 -2.65 19.49
CA ASN A 284 -13.98 -1.20 19.21
C ASN A 284 -14.64 -0.79 17.86
N ALA A 285 -15.61 -1.58 17.37
CA ALA A 285 -16.29 -1.33 16.09
C ALA A 285 -16.85 0.10 15.98
N GLU A 286 -17.40 0.65 17.06
CA GLU A 286 -17.97 2.00 17.08
C GLU A 286 -16.90 3.07 16.86
N PHE A 287 -15.79 2.99 17.56
CA PHE A 287 -14.68 3.94 17.40
C PHE A 287 -14.19 3.97 15.95
N TYR A 288 -13.95 2.81 15.35
CA TYR A 288 -13.43 2.74 13.97
C TYR A 288 -14.47 3.15 12.92
N ALA A 289 -15.74 2.78 13.10
CA ALA A 289 -16.80 3.16 12.17
C ALA A 289 -17.05 4.67 12.19
N LEU A 290 -17.10 5.30 13.37
CA LEU A 290 -17.27 6.75 13.52
C LEU A 290 -16.07 7.51 12.98
N SER A 291 -14.83 7.13 13.33
CA SER A 291 -13.61 7.77 12.84
C SER A 291 -13.55 7.73 11.32
N ALA A 292 -13.77 6.57 10.71
CA ALA A 292 -13.73 6.41 9.25
C ALA A 292 -14.84 7.19 8.53
N CYS A 293 -16.00 7.36 9.16
CA CYS A 293 -17.07 8.20 8.63
C CYS A 293 -16.71 9.68 8.75
N GLN A 294 -16.27 10.15 9.92
CA GLN A 294 -15.96 11.55 10.22
C GLN A 294 -14.76 12.09 9.40
N GLU A 295 -13.82 11.22 9.04
CA GLU A 295 -12.72 11.57 8.14
C GLU A 295 -13.18 11.93 6.72
N ARG A 296 -14.35 11.47 6.29
CA ARG A 296 -14.84 11.60 4.91
C ARG A 296 -16.07 12.45 4.77
N TRP A 297 -16.96 12.44 5.77
CA TRP A 297 -18.26 13.10 5.72
C TRP A 297 -18.55 13.84 7.02
N ARG A 298 -19.54 14.74 6.97
CA ARG A 298 -20.01 15.48 8.15
C ARG A 298 -21.22 14.79 8.77
N ASN A 299 -21.47 15.13 10.04
CA ASN A 299 -22.67 14.67 10.78
C ASN A 299 -22.82 13.15 10.79
N CYS A 300 -21.70 12.43 11.02
CA CYS A 300 -21.70 10.99 11.20
C CYS A 300 -22.30 10.61 12.54
N ARG A 301 -23.28 9.70 12.54
CA ARG A 301 -23.93 9.19 13.75
C ARG A 301 -24.01 7.68 13.74
N VAL A 302 -23.94 7.06 14.89
CA VAL A 302 -24.21 5.63 15.03
C VAL A 302 -25.69 5.39 14.75
N TYR A 303 -25.99 4.60 13.73
CA TYR A 303 -27.36 4.22 13.38
C TYR A 303 -27.76 2.89 14.00
N ALA A 304 -26.86 1.92 14.05
CA ALA A 304 -27.12 0.64 14.66
C ALA A 304 -25.89 0.07 15.38
N ARG A 305 -26.15 -0.63 16.48
CA ARG A 305 -25.18 -1.48 17.18
C ARG A 305 -25.71 -2.89 17.17
N ASP A 306 -24.87 -3.81 16.71
CA ASP A 306 -25.26 -5.20 16.47
C ASP A 306 -26.52 -5.26 15.58
N ASP A 307 -27.58 -5.91 15.96
CA ASP A 307 -28.83 -5.96 15.20
C ASP A 307 -29.87 -4.93 15.67
N THR A 308 -29.49 -4.02 16.58
CA THR A 308 -30.39 -3.03 17.15
C THR A 308 -30.15 -1.65 16.54
N VAL A 309 -31.19 -1.03 15.95
CA VAL A 309 -31.19 0.36 15.53
C VAL A 309 -31.17 1.25 16.76
N VAL A 310 -30.19 2.16 16.84
CA VAL A 310 -30.05 3.13 17.92
C VAL A 310 -30.73 4.41 17.46
N GLU A 311 -31.94 4.69 17.95
CA GLU A 311 -32.55 6.01 17.78
C GLU A 311 -31.71 7.03 18.54
N THR A 312 -30.97 7.88 17.80
CA THR A 312 -30.34 9.05 18.43
C THR A 312 -31.41 10.10 18.69
N ALA A 313 -31.97 10.06 19.88
CA ALA A 313 -32.54 11.26 20.45
C ALA A 313 -31.39 12.24 20.72
N GLU A 314 -31.49 13.42 20.10
CA GLU A 314 -30.91 14.72 20.44
C GLU A 314 -29.38 14.84 20.62
N GLY A 315 -28.84 15.73 19.81
CA GLY A 315 -27.55 16.37 20.03
C GLY A 315 -27.56 17.17 21.33
N SER A 316 -26.82 16.72 22.32
CA SER A 316 -26.26 17.58 23.35
C SER A 316 -24.81 17.11 23.57
N GLY A 317 -23.89 17.98 23.13
CA GLY A 317 -22.48 17.82 23.43
C GLY A 317 -22.25 17.94 24.93
N GLU A 318 -21.81 16.87 25.54
CA GLU A 318 -21.11 16.92 26.82
C GLU A 318 -19.87 16.04 26.69
N ARG A 319 -18.73 16.69 26.76
CA ARG A 319 -17.43 16.01 26.88
C ARG A 319 -17.38 15.42 28.29
N PRO A 320 -17.05 14.14 28.46
CA PRO A 320 -16.66 13.67 29.78
C PRO A 320 -15.25 14.24 30.07
N ASP A 321 -15.21 15.00 31.17
CA ASP A 321 -13.96 15.50 31.77
C ASP A 321 -12.98 14.36 32.05
N ALA A 322 -11.73 14.65 31.72
CA ALA A 322 -10.57 13.87 32.14
C ALA A 322 -10.45 13.85 33.68
N ARG A 323 -10.45 12.67 34.25
CA ARG A 323 -9.78 12.34 35.49
C ARG A 323 -9.03 11.03 35.39
#